data_e584d763182b01f0c95eec21fdd268ec
#
_entry.id   e584d763182b01f0c95eec21fdd268ec
#
_cell.length_a   1.000
_cell.length_b   1.000
_cell.length_c   1.000
_cell.angle_alpha   90.00
_cell.angle_beta   90.00
_cell.angle_gamma   90.00
#
_symmetry.space_group_name_H-M   'P 1'
#
loop_
_entity.id
_entity.type
_entity.pdbx_description
1 polymer ?
#
loop_
_entity_poly.entity_id
_entity_poly.type
_entity_poly.pdbx_seq_one_letter_code
_entity_poly.pdbx_strand_id
1 'polypeptide(L)'
;MQKQNFYSLTFEELKTFLIEKIGVEESKVKMRAQQLYKGIYQKGITSFTELTTVTLELRKELDNALSLELPKILKTEVAGDKPIKWLLELNDENKNLIEVVLIPSKSHNTICVSVQVGCAMSKNSACIHCATGTQLLVKNLSASEIVMQMMIAKRYLNDFGDQ
;
A
#
# COMPACT_ATOMS: atom_id res chain seq x y z
N MET A 1 7.05 -0.57 20.84
CA MET A 1 7.51 0.35 19.75
C MET A 1 6.55 0.20 18.59
N GLN A 2 6.18 1.30 17.93
CA GLN A 2 5.33 1.24 16.74
C GLN A 2 6.14 0.64 15.58
N LYS A 3 5.58 -0.39 14.91
CA LYS A 3 6.21 -1.01 13.74
C LYS A 3 6.23 -0.01 12.58
N GLN A 4 7.33 0.03 11.84
CA GLN A 4 7.40 0.84 10.62
C GLN A 4 6.64 0.13 9.50
N ASN A 5 5.84 0.89 8.71
CA ASN A 5 5.15 0.30 7.58
C ASN A 5 6.16 -0.01 6.46
N PHE A 6 6.17 -1.25 5.96
CA PHE A 6 7.07 -1.69 4.89
C PHE A 6 6.91 -0.86 3.62
N TYR A 7 5.68 -0.49 3.27
CA TYR A 7 5.39 0.29 2.07
C TYR A 7 5.93 1.72 2.10
N SER A 8 6.39 2.21 3.26
CA SER A 8 7.05 3.51 3.40
C SER A 8 8.54 3.48 3.04
N LEU A 9 9.11 2.32 2.82
CA LEU A 9 10.53 2.15 2.53
C LEU A 9 10.76 1.99 1.02
N THR A 10 11.58 2.84 0.45
CA THR A 10 12.21 2.59 -0.85
C THR A 10 13.16 1.39 -0.76
N PHE A 11 13.60 0.86 -1.89
CA PHE A 11 14.54 -0.26 -1.90
C PHE A 11 15.84 0.05 -1.16
N GLU A 12 16.36 1.27 -1.32
CA GLU A 12 17.60 1.70 -0.66
C GLU A 12 17.39 1.89 0.86
N GLU A 13 16.29 2.52 1.26
CA GLU A 13 15.94 2.65 2.68
C GLU A 13 15.69 1.29 3.34
N LEU A 14 15.11 0.33 2.63
CA LEU A 14 14.98 -1.03 3.14
C LEU A 14 16.35 -1.69 3.37
N LYS A 15 17.31 -1.49 2.49
CA LYS A 15 18.68 -2.02 2.70
C LYS A 15 19.30 -1.40 3.96
N THR A 16 19.22 -0.08 4.10
CA THR A 16 19.72 0.62 5.29
C THR A 16 19.02 0.11 6.56
N PHE A 17 17.71 -0.03 6.52
CA PHE A 17 16.93 -0.58 7.63
C PHE A 17 17.35 -1.99 8.01
N LEU A 18 17.58 -2.87 7.02
CA LEU A 18 18.02 -4.25 7.26
C LEU A 18 19.40 -4.31 7.92
N ILE A 19 20.32 -3.41 7.59
CA ILE A 19 21.63 -3.34 8.24
C ILE A 19 21.50 -2.77 9.65
N GLU A 20 20.90 -1.59 9.80
CA GLU A 20 20.94 -0.81 11.04
C GLU A 20 19.97 -1.33 12.12
N LYS A 21 18.81 -1.84 11.73
CA LYS A 21 17.75 -2.26 12.67
C LYS A 21 17.65 -3.76 12.85
N ILE A 22 17.98 -4.52 11.82
CA ILE A 22 17.87 -6.00 11.84
C ILE A 22 19.24 -6.65 11.99
N GLY A 23 20.34 -5.95 11.65
CA GLY A 23 21.70 -6.50 11.74
C GLY A 23 22.07 -7.43 10.59
N VAL A 24 21.44 -7.29 9.42
CA VAL A 24 21.81 -8.07 8.24
C VAL A 24 23.17 -7.63 7.71
N GLU A 25 24.07 -8.60 7.47
CA GLU A 25 25.39 -8.33 6.89
C GLU A 25 25.30 -7.60 5.53
N GLU A 26 26.17 -6.61 5.31
CA GLU A 26 26.21 -5.83 4.05
C GLU A 26 26.33 -6.72 2.80
N SER A 27 27.11 -7.78 2.88
CA SER A 27 27.31 -8.76 1.79
C SER A 27 26.00 -9.45 1.35
N LYS A 28 25.02 -9.55 2.25
CA LYS A 28 23.74 -10.27 2.05
C LYS A 28 22.54 -9.32 1.89
N VAL A 29 22.69 -8.04 2.23
CA VAL A 29 21.57 -7.11 2.35
C VAL A 29 20.80 -6.95 1.05
N LYS A 30 21.49 -6.81 -0.09
CA LYS A 30 20.84 -6.66 -1.41
C LYS A 30 19.97 -7.88 -1.74
N MET A 31 20.47 -9.08 -1.52
CA MET A 31 19.71 -10.33 -1.73
C MET A 31 18.50 -10.39 -0.81
N ARG A 32 18.66 -10.05 0.47
CA ARG A 32 17.55 -10.06 1.45
C ARG A 32 16.47 -9.03 1.09
N ALA A 33 16.87 -7.80 0.73
CA ALA A 33 15.93 -6.78 0.26
C ALA A 33 15.15 -7.25 -0.99
N GLN A 34 15.82 -7.88 -1.96
CA GLN A 34 15.15 -8.44 -3.14
C GLN A 34 14.17 -9.55 -2.79
N GLN A 35 14.50 -10.43 -1.84
CA GLN A 35 13.60 -11.50 -1.37
C GLN A 35 12.31 -10.91 -0.74
N LEU A 36 12.45 -9.86 0.08
CA LEU A 36 11.32 -9.15 0.67
C LEU A 36 10.45 -8.49 -0.41
N TYR A 37 11.06 -7.71 -1.31
CA TYR A 37 10.33 -7.04 -2.39
C TYR A 37 9.55 -8.03 -3.26
N LYS A 38 10.22 -9.12 -3.70
CA LYS A 38 9.54 -10.16 -4.48
C LYS A 38 8.42 -10.82 -3.70
N GLY A 39 8.65 -11.17 -2.43
CA GLY A 39 7.62 -11.76 -1.59
C GLY A 39 6.38 -10.88 -1.46
N ILE A 40 6.58 -9.60 -1.18
CA ILE A 40 5.48 -8.67 -0.89
C ILE A 40 4.80 -8.19 -2.17
N TYR A 41 5.56 -7.70 -3.16
CA TYR A 41 4.98 -7.06 -4.35
C TYR A 41 4.62 -8.03 -5.48
N GLN A 42 5.33 -9.17 -5.60
CA GLN A 42 5.07 -10.14 -6.66
C GLN A 42 4.27 -11.35 -6.18
N LYS A 43 4.54 -11.86 -4.95
CA LYS A 43 3.82 -13.03 -4.41
C LYS A 43 2.67 -12.66 -3.48
N GLY A 44 2.55 -11.39 -3.11
CA GLY A 44 1.43 -10.87 -2.32
C GLY A 44 1.35 -11.37 -0.89
N ILE A 45 2.48 -11.79 -0.29
CA ILE A 45 2.48 -12.25 1.11
C ILE A 45 1.87 -11.19 2.03
N THR A 46 1.17 -11.65 3.05
CA THR A 46 0.48 -10.80 4.03
C THR A 46 1.16 -10.82 5.39
N SER A 47 2.07 -11.75 5.59
CA SER A 47 2.85 -11.90 6.81
C SER A 47 4.30 -12.28 6.47
N PHE A 48 5.25 -11.77 7.24
CA PHE A 48 6.66 -12.17 7.09
C PHE A 48 6.89 -13.65 7.37
N THR A 49 5.99 -14.33 8.08
CA THR A 49 6.04 -15.78 8.30
C THR A 49 5.94 -16.59 7.01
N GLU A 50 5.32 -16.05 5.96
CA GLU A 50 5.17 -16.68 4.65
C GLU A 50 6.47 -16.63 3.81
N LEU A 51 7.46 -15.83 4.20
CA LEU A 51 8.74 -15.68 3.51
C LEU A 51 9.65 -16.90 3.70
N THR A 52 9.33 -18.02 3.06
CA THR A 52 10.11 -19.27 3.18
C THR A 52 11.55 -19.17 2.67
N THR A 53 11.88 -18.10 1.92
CA THR A 53 13.22 -17.85 1.35
C THR A 53 14.19 -17.21 2.34
N VAL A 54 13.75 -16.86 3.55
CA VAL A 54 14.59 -16.32 4.64
C VAL A 54 14.45 -17.17 5.89
N THR A 55 15.45 -17.09 6.79
CA THR A 55 15.46 -17.89 8.01
C THR A 55 14.33 -17.54 8.96
N LEU A 56 13.97 -18.45 9.84
CA LEU A 56 12.88 -18.24 10.81
C LEU A 56 13.17 -17.07 11.76
N GLU A 57 14.43 -16.95 12.19
CA GLU A 57 14.90 -15.86 13.05
C GLU A 57 14.67 -14.50 12.35
N LEU A 58 15.11 -14.37 11.09
CA LEU A 58 14.94 -13.14 10.32
C LEU A 58 13.46 -12.79 10.11
N ARG A 59 12.59 -13.79 9.89
CA ARG A 59 11.13 -13.54 9.79
C ARG A 59 10.56 -12.94 11.07
N LYS A 60 10.98 -13.46 12.24
CA LYS A 60 10.52 -12.94 13.53
C LYS A 60 11.02 -11.51 13.78
N GLU A 61 12.27 -11.22 13.43
CA GLU A 61 12.83 -9.87 13.56
C GLU A 61 12.11 -8.88 12.64
N LEU A 62 11.85 -9.25 11.39
CA LEU A 62 11.08 -8.45 10.45
C LEU A 62 9.64 -8.22 10.95
N ASP A 63 8.99 -9.26 11.45
CA ASP A 63 7.62 -9.13 11.96
C ASP A 63 7.55 -8.25 13.21
N ASN A 64 8.58 -8.21 14.03
CA ASN A 64 8.66 -7.32 15.18
C ASN A 64 8.91 -5.85 14.79
N ALA A 65 9.63 -5.60 13.70
CA ALA A 65 10.11 -4.28 13.32
C ALA A 65 9.25 -3.61 12.23
N LEU A 66 8.65 -4.40 11.33
CA LEU A 66 7.89 -3.92 10.18
C LEU A 66 6.43 -4.37 10.23
N SER A 67 5.56 -3.60 9.57
CA SER A 67 4.15 -3.93 9.36
C SER A 67 3.86 -4.00 7.85
N LEU A 68 3.02 -4.98 7.45
CA LEU A 68 2.43 -5.11 6.11
C LEU A 68 0.95 -4.67 6.11
N GLU A 69 0.53 -3.94 7.13
CA GLU A 69 -0.85 -3.51 7.30
C GLU A 69 -1.24 -2.51 6.20
N LEU A 70 -2.36 -2.81 5.55
CA LEU A 70 -2.99 -1.94 4.55
C LEU A 70 -4.11 -1.10 5.18
N PRO A 71 -4.55 0.00 4.54
CA PRO A 71 -5.74 0.71 4.91
C PRO A 71 -6.96 -0.21 5.03
N LYS A 72 -7.82 0.07 6.00
CA LYS A 72 -9.01 -0.73 6.24
C LYS A 72 -10.09 -0.41 5.22
N ILE A 73 -10.63 -1.44 4.56
CA ILE A 73 -11.80 -1.29 3.71
C ILE A 73 -13.04 -1.17 4.61
N LEU A 74 -13.68 0.00 4.61
CA LEU A 74 -14.91 0.26 5.34
C LEU A 74 -16.15 -0.11 4.52
N LYS A 75 -16.10 0.14 3.21
CA LYS A 75 -17.22 -0.12 2.30
C LYS A 75 -16.70 -0.56 0.94
N THR A 76 -17.41 -1.48 0.30
CA THR A 76 -17.22 -1.89 -1.08
C THR A 76 -18.52 -1.69 -1.83
N GLU A 77 -18.48 -0.97 -2.93
CA GLU A 77 -19.60 -0.79 -3.86
C GLU A 77 -19.21 -1.38 -5.21
N VAL A 78 -20.09 -2.19 -5.79
CA VAL A 78 -19.89 -2.77 -7.12
C VAL A 78 -21.00 -2.25 -8.03
N ALA A 79 -20.64 -1.52 -9.07
CA ALA A 79 -21.60 -1.05 -10.08
C ALA A 79 -21.98 -2.18 -11.04
N GLY A 80 -23.11 -2.03 -11.72
CA GLY A 80 -23.67 -3.07 -12.60
C GLY A 80 -22.76 -3.44 -13.79
N ASP A 81 -21.90 -2.53 -14.25
CA ASP A 81 -20.89 -2.71 -15.30
C ASP A 81 -19.51 -3.10 -14.78
N LYS A 82 -19.45 -3.39 -13.49
CA LYS A 82 -18.33 -3.96 -12.71
C LYS A 82 -17.23 -3.01 -12.19
N PRO A 83 -17.26 -1.67 -12.28
CA PRO A 83 -16.36 -0.88 -11.45
C PRO A 83 -16.59 -1.17 -9.97
N ILE A 84 -15.49 -1.25 -9.24
CA ILE A 84 -15.50 -1.53 -7.79
C ILE A 84 -14.93 -0.31 -7.10
N LYS A 85 -15.71 0.29 -6.21
CA LYS A 85 -15.29 1.43 -5.39
C LYS A 85 -15.11 0.99 -3.95
N TRP A 86 -13.97 1.30 -3.38
CA TRP A 86 -13.68 1.11 -1.98
C TRP A 86 -13.60 2.44 -1.24
N LEU A 87 -14.24 2.50 -0.09
CA LEU A 87 -13.98 3.52 0.93
C LEU A 87 -12.94 2.95 1.90
N LEU A 88 -11.78 3.59 1.97
CA LEU A 88 -10.65 3.17 2.79
C LEU A 88 -10.45 4.13 3.96
N GLU A 89 -10.21 3.57 5.16
CA GLU A 89 -9.71 4.28 6.33
C GLU A 89 -8.18 4.15 6.36
N LEU A 90 -7.49 5.28 6.33
CA LEU A 90 -6.02 5.32 6.43
C LEU A 90 -5.56 4.93 7.84
N ASN A 91 -4.35 4.39 7.91
CA ASN A 91 -3.70 4.04 9.19
C ASN A 91 -3.01 5.27 9.82
N ASP A 92 -3.58 6.47 9.64
CA ASP A 92 -3.11 7.70 10.25
C ASP A 92 -3.89 8.02 11.54
N GLU A 93 -3.39 8.96 12.33
CA GLU A 93 -3.98 9.33 13.62
C GLU A 93 -5.43 9.82 13.49
N ASN A 94 -5.75 10.49 12.39
CA ASN A 94 -7.07 11.09 12.16
C ASN A 94 -8.06 10.12 11.50
N LYS A 95 -7.64 8.88 11.16
CA LYS A 95 -8.49 7.91 10.47
C LYS A 95 -9.11 8.48 9.20
N ASN A 96 -8.32 9.25 8.44
CA ASN A 96 -8.80 9.90 7.24
C ASN A 96 -9.35 8.88 6.24
N LEU A 97 -10.39 9.30 5.52
CA LEU A 97 -11.08 8.45 4.54
C LEU A 97 -10.70 8.87 3.12
N ILE A 98 -10.48 7.88 2.27
CA ILE A 98 -10.22 8.06 0.84
C ILE A 98 -11.03 7.06 0.01
N GLU A 99 -11.26 7.38 -1.25
CA GLU A 99 -11.90 6.49 -2.21
C GLU A 99 -10.89 5.96 -3.22
N VAL A 100 -11.07 4.70 -3.62
CA VAL A 100 -10.30 4.04 -4.68
C VAL A 100 -11.27 3.33 -5.60
N VAL A 101 -11.05 3.42 -6.92
CA VAL A 101 -11.90 2.76 -7.91
C VAL A 101 -11.08 1.82 -8.77
N LEU A 102 -11.46 0.56 -8.80
CA LEU A 102 -10.96 -0.43 -9.75
C LEU A 102 -11.95 -0.57 -10.90
N ILE A 103 -11.47 -0.42 -12.11
CA ILE A 103 -12.24 -0.55 -13.35
C ILE A 103 -11.71 -1.76 -14.11
N PRO A 104 -12.36 -2.94 -13.97
CA PRO A 104 -11.97 -4.13 -14.71
C PRO A 104 -12.24 -3.98 -16.21
N SER A 105 -11.35 -4.47 -17.04
CA SER A 105 -11.50 -4.54 -18.48
C SER A 105 -11.05 -5.90 -19.02
N LYS A 106 -11.42 -6.22 -20.24
CA LYS A 106 -11.04 -7.49 -20.89
C LYS A 106 -9.53 -7.60 -21.14
N SER A 107 -8.87 -6.48 -21.39
CA SER A 107 -7.45 -6.45 -21.77
C SER A 107 -6.55 -6.00 -20.61
N HIS A 108 -7.03 -5.15 -19.72
CA HIS A 108 -6.26 -4.61 -18.59
C HIS A 108 -7.20 -4.03 -17.53
N ASN A 109 -6.75 -4.02 -16.30
CA ASN A 109 -7.47 -3.38 -15.21
C ASN A 109 -6.91 -1.98 -15.00
N THR A 110 -7.79 -1.01 -14.72
CA THR A 110 -7.39 0.36 -14.37
C THR A 110 -7.74 0.64 -12.92
N ILE A 111 -6.79 1.20 -12.19
CA ILE A 111 -7.03 1.67 -10.83
C ILE A 111 -6.96 3.20 -10.79
N CYS A 112 -8.00 3.83 -10.25
CA CYS A 112 -8.02 5.24 -9.92
C CYS A 112 -7.74 5.40 -8.44
N VAL A 113 -6.58 5.95 -8.09
CA VAL A 113 -6.12 6.13 -6.71
C VAL A 113 -6.35 7.56 -6.26
N SER A 114 -6.63 7.74 -4.97
CA SER A 114 -6.60 9.05 -4.33
C SER A 114 -5.14 9.47 -4.07
N VAL A 115 -4.84 10.75 -4.24
CA VAL A 115 -3.54 11.36 -3.94
C VAL A 115 -3.63 12.42 -2.84
N GLN A 116 -4.85 12.77 -2.42
CA GLN A 116 -5.16 13.75 -1.38
C GLN A 116 -6.32 13.26 -0.53
N VAL A 117 -6.37 13.73 0.71
CA VAL A 117 -7.60 13.75 1.53
C VAL A 117 -8.23 15.11 1.35
N GLY A 118 -9.45 15.16 0.80
CA GLY A 118 -10.06 16.39 0.29
C GLY A 118 -9.43 16.84 -1.04
N CYS A 119 -9.59 18.09 -1.40
CA CYS A 119 -9.13 18.62 -2.69
C CYS A 119 -8.58 20.05 -2.57
N ALA A 120 -7.39 20.28 -3.14
CA ALA A 120 -6.78 21.61 -3.18
C ALA A 120 -7.59 22.61 -4.03
N MET A 121 -8.37 22.13 -4.99
CA MET A 121 -9.19 22.97 -5.87
C MET A 121 -10.47 23.50 -5.20
N SER A 122 -10.83 22.97 -4.02
CA SER A 122 -12.03 23.37 -3.29
C SER A 122 -12.05 24.85 -2.87
N LYS A 123 -10.87 25.47 -2.73
CA LYS A 123 -10.74 26.87 -2.30
C LYS A 123 -11.05 27.91 -3.40
N ASN A 124 -10.95 27.55 -4.67
CA ASN A 124 -10.91 28.52 -5.78
C ASN A 124 -12.13 28.51 -6.71
N SER A 125 -13.15 27.79 -6.42
CA SER A 125 -14.38 27.60 -7.19
C SER A 125 -14.70 26.12 -7.21
N ALA A 126 -15.84 25.74 -6.73
CA ALA A 126 -16.26 24.35 -6.65
C ALA A 126 -15.96 23.64 -7.98
N CYS A 127 -15.00 22.73 -7.96
CA CYS A 127 -14.76 21.85 -9.08
C CYS A 127 -16.02 21.00 -9.25
N ILE A 128 -16.70 21.18 -10.36
CA ILE A 128 -18.00 20.53 -10.64
C ILE A 128 -17.85 19.06 -11.06
N HIS A 129 -16.60 18.58 -11.24
CA HIS A 129 -16.34 17.26 -11.81
C HIS A 129 -16.45 16.10 -10.80
N CYS A 130 -16.33 16.36 -9.50
CA CYS A 130 -16.47 15.32 -8.49
C CYS A 130 -16.87 15.88 -7.11
N ALA A 131 -17.50 15.04 -6.28
CA ALA A 131 -17.93 15.42 -4.94
C ALA A 131 -16.76 15.85 -4.02
N THR A 132 -15.58 15.29 -4.20
CA THR A 132 -14.37 15.66 -3.42
C THR A 132 -13.96 17.13 -3.66
N GLY A 133 -14.34 17.73 -4.79
CA GLY A 133 -14.12 19.16 -5.06
C GLY A 133 -14.81 20.11 -4.09
N THR A 134 -15.77 19.64 -3.30
CA THR A 134 -16.44 20.42 -2.24
C THR A 134 -15.76 20.28 -0.88
N GLN A 135 -14.83 19.33 -0.73
CA GLN A 135 -14.13 19.05 0.52
C GLN A 135 -12.80 19.79 0.59
N LEU A 136 -12.57 20.52 1.68
CA LEU A 136 -11.28 21.20 1.90
C LEU A 136 -10.15 20.21 1.93
N LEU A 137 -8.99 20.62 1.39
CA LEU A 137 -7.76 19.82 1.48
C LEU A 137 -7.36 19.64 2.95
N VAL A 138 -7.25 18.39 3.39
CA VAL A 138 -6.74 18.01 4.69
C VAL A 138 -5.22 17.73 4.59
N LYS A 139 -4.83 16.84 3.67
CA LYS A 139 -3.41 16.50 3.43
C LYS A 139 -3.18 15.92 2.05
N ASN A 140 -1.93 15.98 1.57
CA ASN A 140 -1.46 15.12 0.49
C ASN A 140 -1.14 13.73 1.03
N LEU A 141 -1.41 12.68 0.26
CA LEU A 141 -1.03 11.33 0.63
C LEU A 141 0.46 11.10 0.42
N SER A 142 1.06 10.31 1.29
CA SER A 142 2.44 9.83 1.14
C SER A 142 2.53 8.79 0.01
N ALA A 143 3.74 8.53 -0.48
CA ALA A 143 3.97 7.49 -1.48
C ALA A 143 3.50 6.11 -1.00
N SER A 144 3.70 5.79 0.30
CA SER A 144 3.22 4.54 0.88
C SER A 144 1.70 4.42 0.87
N GLU A 145 0.97 5.49 1.20
CA GLU A 145 -0.50 5.51 1.18
C GLU A 145 -1.05 5.34 -0.25
N ILE A 146 -0.33 5.81 -1.26
CA ILE A 146 -0.68 5.59 -2.67
C ILE A 146 -0.40 4.14 -3.09
N VAL A 147 0.78 3.61 -2.75
CA VAL A 147 1.17 2.22 -3.07
C VAL A 147 0.24 1.21 -2.39
N MET A 148 -0.15 1.45 -1.14
CA MET A 148 -1.07 0.57 -0.42
C MET A 148 -2.44 0.44 -1.09
N GLN A 149 -2.93 1.48 -1.78
CA GLN A 149 -4.17 1.40 -2.57
C GLN A 149 -4.03 0.41 -3.74
N MET A 150 -2.88 0.44 -4.42
CA MET A 150 -2.58 -0.54 -5.48
C MET A 150 -2.50 -1.96 -4.93
N MET A 151 -1.91 -2.16 -3.75
CA MET A 151 -1.82 -3.47 -3.10
C MET A 151 -3.20 -4.03 -2.74
N ILE A 152 -4.15 -3.19 -2.35
CA ILE A 152 -5.55 -3.58 -2.11
C ILE A 152 -6.16 -4.12 -3.41
N ALA A 153 -6.01 -3.39 -4.52
CA ALA A 153 -6.54 -3.84 -5.82
C ALA A 153 -5.87 -5.14 -6.29
N LYS A 154 -4.55 -5.27 -6.17
CA LYS A 154 -3.83 -6.51 -6.50
C LYS A 154 -4.34 -7.70 -5.67
N ARG A 155 -4.55 -7.52 -4.37
CA ARG A 155 -5.12 -8.57 -3.51
C ARG A 155 -6.54 -8.96 -3.93
N TYR A 156 -7.37 -7.98 -4.25
CA TYR A 156 -8.72 -8.23 -4.71
C TYR A 156 -8.75 -9.05 -6.02
N LEU A 157 -7.87 -8.71 -6.97
CA LEU A 157 -7.75 -9.38 -8.26
C LEU A 157 -7.01 -10.72 -8.18
N ASN A 158 -6.38 -11.02 -7.04
CA ASN A 158 -5.38 -12.09 -6.91
C ASN A 158 -4.29 -12.02 -8.00
N ASP A 159 -3.87 -10.79 -8.34
CA ASP A 159 -2.89 -10.48 -9.38
C ASP A 159 -1.46 -10.55 -8.81
N PHE A 160 -1.08 -11.76 -8.39
CA PHE A 160 0.24 -12.12 -7.91
C PHE A 160 0.70 -13.38 -8.65
N GLY A 161 1.94 -13.36 -9.09
CA GLY A 161 2.56 -14.48 -9.80
C GLY A 161 3.63 -13.99 -10.78
N ASP A 162 4.42 -14.92 -11.26
CA ASP A 162 5.31 -14.69 -12.39
C ASP A 162 4.42 -14.66 -13.66
N GLN A 163 4.22 -13.46 -14.22
CA GLN A 163 3.73 -13.31 -15.59
C GLN A 163 4.89 -13.39 -16.54
#